data_faf8803afae768979e44e7f6f684800c
#
_entry.id   faf8803afae768979e44e7f6f684800c
#
_cell.length_a   1.000
_cell.length_b   1.000
_cell.length_c   1.000
_cell.angle_alpha   90.00
_cell.angle_beta   90.00
_cell.angle_gamma   90.00
#
_symmetry.space_group_name_H-M   'P 1'
#
loop_
_entity.id
_entity.type
_entity.pdbx_description
1 polymer ?
#
loop_
_entity_poly.entity_id
_entity_poly.type
_entity_poly.pdbx_seq_one_letter_code
_entity_poly.pdbx_strand_id
1 'polypeptide(L)'
;MSAIIDVIGREILDSRGNPTVEAEVWLESGVVATAAVPSGASTGVREAIELRDKDPARFGGKGVLKAVENVSGEIANAVLGAEASDQVYIDRLMIDLDGTENKSRLGANAMLAVSMAVARAAAQETGLPLYRYFGGMGAVTLPVPMMNVINGGAHANNNLDLQEFMIVPVGAPTFREALRCGAETFQALKKLVNARGLSTAVGDEGGFAPVIESHEEALDLILDAIAAAGYEPGRDVCLALDCASSEFFDNGRYVMKKSTGDSLTAEDWIGVLADWCGRYPIVSIEDGMAEGDWEGWAKLTAALGDRIQLVGDDLFVTNHQILKEGIERGIANSILVKVNQIGTLSETFEAVNMAKCAAYTAVISHRSGETEDSTIADIAVGLNAGQIKTGSMSRSDRMAKYNQLLRIEEHLAGAAVYPGRTAFKALRG
;
A
#
# COMPACT_ATOMS: atom_id res chain seq x y z
N MET A 1 4.72 27.52 20.18
CA MET A 1 4.15 28.07 18.92
C MET A 1 4.57 27.14 17.81
N SER A 2 3.62 26.63 17.06
CA SER A 2 3.84 25.58 16.04
C SER A 2 4.07 26.16 14.64
N ALA A 3 4.44 27.44 14.54
CA ALA A 3 4.71 28.08 13.25
C ALA A 3 5.93 27.44 12.57
N ILE A 4 5.78 27.16 11.28
CA ILE A 4 6.87 26.63 10.43
C ILE A 4 7.84 27.78 10.15
N ILE A 5 9.13 27.56 10.47
CA ILE A 5 10.19 28.56 10.26
C ILE A 5 11.15 28.17 9.14
N ASP A 6 11.22 26.89 8.77
CA ASP A 6 12.03 26.43 7.65
C ASP A 6 11.53 25.09 7.11
N VAL A 7 11.77 24.83 5.81
CA VAL A 7 11.50 23.56 5.14
C VAL A 7 12.66 23.24 4.20
N ILE A 8 13.30 22.10 4.42
CA ILE A 8 14.48 21.67 3.67
C ILE A 8 14.16 20.37 2.94
N GLY A 9 14.34 20.36 1.63
CA GLY A 9 14.26 19.15 0.81
C GLY A 9 15.63 18.51 0.62
N ARG A 10 15.68 17.17 0.53
CA ARG A 10 16.88 16.44 0.12
C ARG A 10 16.56 15.25 -0.75
N GLU A 11 17.49 14.89 -1.63
CA GLU A 11 17.44 13.66 -2.39
C GLU A 11 18.08 12.54 -1.56
N ILE A 12 17.33 11.47 -1.32
CA ILE A 12 17.80 10.25 -0.67
C ILE A 12 17.59 9.05 -1.62
N LEU A 13 18.01 7.85 -1.21
CA LEU A 13 17.80 6.64 -2.01
C LEU A 13 16.71 5.76 -1.41
N ASP A 14 15.87 5.20 -2.27
CA ASP A 14 14.86 4.20 -1.92
C ASP A 14 15.45 2.78 -1.80
N SER A 15 14.64 1.80 -1.44
CA SER A 15 15.02 0.39 -1.28
C SER A 15 15.52 -0.30 -2.55
N ARG A 16 15.33 0.35 -3.72
CA ARG A 16 15.82 -0.11 -5.03
C ARG A 16 17.07 0.64 -5.48
N GLY A 17 17.58 1.58 -4.66
CA GLY A 17 18.71 2.45 -5.01
C GLY A 17 18.35 3.56 -6.00
N ASN A 18 17.06 3.86 -6.19
CA ASN A 18 16.62 5.01 -6.97
C ASN A 18 16.45 6.24 -6.07
N PRO A 19 16.67 7.46 -6.59
CA PRO A 19 16.42 8.69 -5.85
C PRO A 19 14.95 8.84 -5.46
N THR A 20 14.72 9.37 -4.25
CA THR A 20 13.43 9.84 -3.77
C THR A 20 13.61 11.09 -2.92
N VAL A 21 12.49 11.71 -2.50
CA VAL A 21 12.46 12.99 -1.78
C VAL A 21 12.28 12.75 -0.28
N GLU A 22 13.08 13.43 0.52
CA GLU A 22 12.86 13.64 1.96
C GLU A 22 12.66 15.12 2.22
N ALA A 23 11.69 15.48 3.06
CA ALA A 23 11.54 16.84 3.58
C ALA A 23 11.80 16.88 5.08
N GLU A 24 12.38 17.97 5.53
CA GLU A 24 12.61 18.30 6.93
C GLU A 24 11.90 19.61 7.24
N VAL A 25 11.09 19.64 8.28
CA VAL A 25 10.31 20.82 8.73
C VAL A 25 10.78 21.25 10.10
N TRP A 26 11.05 22.55 10.27
CA TRP A 26 11.47 23.20 11.50
C TRP A 26 10.37 24.09 12.04
N LEU A 27 10.06 23.95 13.33
CA LEU A 27 9.09 24.79 14.01
C LEU A 27 9.78 25.83 14.91
N GLU A 28 9.10 26.94 15.16
CA GLU A 28 9.56 28.02 16.05
C GLU A 28 9.89 27.51 17.47
N SER A 29 9.23 26.44 17.92
CA SER A 29 9.49 25.78 19.20
C SER A 29 10.85 25.05 19.26
N GLY A 30 11.50 24.85 18.12
CA GLY A 30 12.71 24.04 17.98
C GLY A 30 12.45 22.58 17.64
N VAL A 31 11.20 22.17 17.46
CA VAL A 31 10.86 20.84 16.92
C VAL A 31 11.35 20.73 15.49
N VAL A 32 11.97 19.60 15.14
CA VAL A 32 12.42 19.26 13.80
C VAL A 32 11.91 17.86 13.46
N ALA A 33 11.25 17.72 12.33
CA ALA A 33 10.76 16.43 11.88
C ALA A 33 11.02 16.19 10.38
N THR A 34 11.30 14.93 10.04
CA THR A 34 11.59 14.52 8.67
C THR A 34 10.57 13.50 8.20
N ALA A 35 10.32 13.46 6.90
CA ALA A 35 9.55 12.40 6.25
C ALA A 35 10.09 12.11 4.85
N ALA A 36 10.14 10.83 4.49
CA ALA A 36 10.61 10.37 3.19
C ALA A 36 9.47 9.70 2.41
N VAL A 37 9.38 9.97 1.11
CA VAL A 37 8.28 9.46 0.29
C VAL A 37 8.67 8.18 -0.46
N PRO A 38 7.72 7.24 -0.63
CA PRO A 38 7.92 6.05 -1.45
C PRO A 38 7.79 6.35 -2.94
N SER A 39 8.18 5.38 -3.78
CA SER A 39 8.12 5.45 -5.24
C SER A 39 7.59 4.17 -5.86
N GLY A 40 6.68 4.24 -6.82
CA GLY A 40 6.14 3.07 -7.52
C GLY A 40 7.07 2.48 -8.57
N ALA A 41 6.89 1.20 -8.91
CA ALA A 41 7.45 0.56 -10.11
C ALA A 41 6.40 0.51 -11.23
N SER A 42 5.25 -0.11 -10.97
CA SER A 42 4.02 0.04 -11.75
C SER A 42 3.26 1.25 -11.24
N THR A 43 2.63 2.01 -12.12
CA THR A 43 1.86 3.21 -11.75
C THR A 43 0.58 3.25 -12.56
N GLY A 44 -0.55 3.45 -11.89
CA GLY A 44 -1.83 3.69 -12.55
C GLY A 44 -1.77 4.97 -13.41
N VAL A 45 -2.42 4.95 -14.55
CA VAL A 45 -2.39 6.08 -15.53
C VAL A 45 -2.89 7.39 -14.90
N ARG A 46 -3.74 7.30 -13.89
CA ARG A 46 -4.39 8.45 -13.24
C ARG A 46 -3.74 8.88 -11.92
N GLU A 47 -2.58 8.30 -11.55
CA GLU A 47 -1.84 8.74 -10.36
C GLU A 47 -1.36 10.18 -10.47
N ALA A 48 -1.24 10.87 -9.34
CA ALA A 48 -0.54 12.14 -9.27
C ALA A 48 0.94 11.96 -9.65
N ILE A 49 1.51 12.99 -10.30
CA ILE A 49 2.82 12.88 -10.94
C ILE A 49 3.96 12.89 -9.92
N GLU A 50 4.75 11.83 -9.92
CA GLU A 50 6.07 11.82 -9.29
C GLU A 50 7.04 12.60 -10.18
N LEU A 51 7.48 13.79 -9.72
CA LEU A 51 8.34 14.66 -10.51
C LEU A 51 9.77 14.10 -10.56
N ARG A 52 10.24 13.77 -11.76
CA ARG A 52 11.57 13.28 -12.09
C ARG A 52 12.31 14.26 -13.00
N ASP A 53 13.63 14.35 -12.83
CA ASP A 53 14.48 15.30 -13.59
C ASP A 53 14.56 14.98 -15.08
N LYS A 54 14.46 13.67 -15.43
CA LYS A 54 14.57 13.12 -16.79
C LYS A 54 15.92 13.43 -17.45
N ASP A 55 16.96 13.67 -16.64
CA ASP A 55 18.34 13.81 -17.12
C ASP A 55 19.02 12.45 -17.16
N PRO A 56 19.29 11.87 -18.34
CA PRO A 56 19.87 10.54 -18.46
C PRO A 56 21.30 10.44 -17.90
N ALA A 57 22.01 11.56 -17.76
CA ALA A 57 23.34 11.59 -17.17
C ALA A 57 23.35 11.38 -15.65
N ARG A 58 22.16 11.49 -15.02
CA ARG A 58 22.02 11.39 -13.57
C ARG A 58 20.94 10.38 -13.19
N PHE A 59 21.35 9.29 -12.52
CA PHE A 59 20.46 8.16 -12.13
C PHE A 59 19.61 7.59 -13.29
N GLY A 60 20.13 7.64 -14.52
CA GLY A 60 19.39 7.18 -15.71
C GLY A 60 18.07 7.93 -15.95
N GLY A 61 17.99 9.20 -15.58
CA GLY A 61 16.78 10.02 -15.71
C GLY A 61 15.87 10.06 -14.50
N LYS A 62 16.17 9.27 -13.45
CA LYS A 62 15.33 9.12 -12.27
C LYS A 62 15.64 10.12 -11.13
N GLY A 63 16.56 11.09 -11.32
CA GLY A 63 16.86 12.12 -10.33
C GLY A 63 15.62 12.90 -9.89
N VAL A 64 15.67 13.52 -8.70
CA VAL A 64 14.54 14.26 -8.09
C VAL A 64 14.95 15.68 -7.64
N LEU A 65 16.03 16.23 -8.19
CA LEU A 65 16.52 17.55 -7.77
C LEU A 65 15.51 18.67 -8.00
N LYS A 66 14.69 18.61 -9.07
CA LYS A 66 13.62 19.58 -9.31
C LYS A 66 12.56 19.52 -8.21
N ALA A 67 12.18 18.32 -7.77
CA ALA A 67 11.25 18.17 -6.66
C ALA A 67 11.85 18.68 -5.35
N VAL A 68 13.13 18.40 -5.10
CA VAL A 68 13.90 18.93 -3.93
C VAL A 68 13.97 20.45 -3.95
N GLU A 69 14.22 21.05 -5.11
CA GLU A 69 14.22 22.51 -5.30
C GLU A 69 12.82 23.10 -5.01
N ASN A 70 11.75 22.45 -5.48
CA ASN A 70 10.38 22.87 -5.20
C ASN A 70 10.09 22.82 -3.68
N VAL A 71 10.56 21.78 -2.96
CA VAL A 71 10.41 21.68 -1.50
C VAL A 71 11.07 22.84 -0.80
N SER A 72 12.37 23.09 -1.06
CA SER A 72 13.15 24.13 -0.38
C SER A 72 12.90 25.56 -0.90
N GLY A 73 12.20 25.68 -2.03
CA GLY A 73 11.92 26.94 -2.70
C GLY A 73 10.45 27.36 -2.58
N GLU A 74 9.65 27.06 -3.60
CA GLU A 74 8.26 27.57 -3.69
C GLU A 74 7.37 27.02 -2.55
N ILE A 75 7.46 25.75 -2.23
CA ILE A 75 6.65 25.14 -1.16
C ILE A 75 7.06 25.73 0.19
N ALA A 76 8.37 25.75 0.51
CA ALA A 76 8.88 26.36 1.74
C ALA A 76 8.35 27.78 1.91
N ASN A 77 8.53 28.64 0.88
CA ASN A 77 8.05 30.02 0.93
C ASN A 77 6.55 30.17 1.16
N ALA A 78 5.74 29.24 0.62
CA ALA A 78 4.30 29.26 0.79
C ALA A 78 3.84 28.88 2.20
N VAL A 79 4.54 27.93 2.85
CA VAL A 79 4.12 27.39 4.15
C VAL A 79 4.82 28.07 5.35
N LEU A 80 5.83 28.93 5.12
CA LEU A 80 6.50 29.70 6.18
C LEU A 80 5.50 30.53 6.97
N GLY A 81 5.56 30.43 8.29
CA GLY A 81 4.67 31.12 9.24
C GLY A 81 3.30 30.44 9.42
N ALA A 82 2.97 29.38 8.65
CA ALA A 82 1.77 28.60 8.87
C ALA A 82 1.90 27.76 10.16
N GLU A 83 0.78 27.54 10.85
CA GLU A 83 0.74 26.67 12.02
C GLU A 83 0.76 25.19 11.59
N ALA A 84 1.77 24.43 11.98
CA ALA A 84 1.95 23.03 11.60
C ALA A 84 0.74 22.15 12.01
N SER A 85 0.01 22.53 13.02
CA SER A 85 -1.22 21.83 13.44
C SER A 85 -2.41 22.02 12.49
N ASP A 86 -2.34 22.96 11.55
CA ASP A 86 -3.38 23.16 10.54
C ASP A 86 -3.07 22.45 9.23
N GLN A 87 -3.01 21.11 9.31
CA GLN A 87 -2.63 20.22 8.20
C GLN A 87 -3.46 20.49 6.93
N VAL A 88 -4.77 20.62 7.09
CA VAL A 88 -5.69 20.81 5.95
C VAL A 88 -5.41 22.13 5.21
N TYR A 89 -5.12 23.18 5.95
CA TYR A 89 -4.74 24.47 5.37
C TYR A 89 -3.42 24.37 4.60
N ILE A 90 -2.40 23.72 5.18
CA ILE A 90 -1.07 23.58 4.56
C ILE A 90 -1.16 22.74 3.29
N ASP A 91 -1.86 21.59 3.33
CA ASP A 91 -2.05 20.74 2.16
C ASP A 91 -2.80 21.50 1.06
N ARG A 92 -3.84 22.26 1.42
CA ARG A 92 -4.60 23.07 0.46
C ARG A 92 -3.76 24.17 -0.16
N LEU A 93 -2.91 24.83 0.63
CA LEU A 93 -1.94 25.82 0.14
C LEU A 93 -1.03 25.24 -0.94
N MET A 94 -0.51 24.04 -0.72
CA MET A 94 0.35 23.34 -1.70
C MET A 94 -0.42 22.92 -2.95
N ILE A 95 -1.68 22.46 -2.80
CA ILE A 95 -2.54 22.09 -3.93
C ILE A 95 -2.85 23.33 -4.79
N ASP A 96 -3.26 24.42 -4.17
CA ASP A 96 -3.58 25.68 -4.85
C ASP A 96 -2.32 26.29 -5.50
N LEU A 97 -1.16 26.14 -4.86
CA LEU A 97 0.14 26.56 -5.41
C LEU A 97 0.52 25.74 -6.64
N ASP A 98 0.33 24.43 -6.64
CA ASP A 98 0.57 23.58 -7.82
C ASP A 98 -0.37 23.93 -8.96
N GLY A 99 -1.65 24.07 -8.69
CA GLY A 99 -2.68 24.53 -9.61
C GLY A 99 -2.97 23.58 -10.78
N THR A 100 -2.41 22.34 -10.76
CA THR A 100 -2.67 21.31 -11.77
C THR A 100 -3.48 20.16 -11.16
N GLU A 101 -4.28 19.47 -11.98
CA GLU A 101 -5.14 18.37 -11.51
C GLU A 101 -4.33 17.21 -10.91
N ASN A 102 -3.17 16.91 -11.50
CA ASN A 102 -2.34 15.74 -11.15
C ASN A 102 -1.01 16.11 -10.47
N LYS A 103 -0.88 17.32 -9.92
CA LYS A 103 0.33 17.80 -9.24
C LYS A 103 1.60 17.78 -10.10
N SER A 104 1.44 17.99 -11.41
CA SER A 104 2.55 17.87 -12.37
C SER A 104 3.55 19.03 -12.31
N ARG A 105 3.21 20.17 -11.69
CA ARG A 105 4.09 21.35 -11.60
C ARG A 105 5.10 21.23 -10.48
N LEU A 106 4.65 20.97 -9.26
CA LEU A 106 5.52 20.86 -8.08
C LEU A 106 5.99 19.41 -7.85
N GLY A 107 5.16 18.45 -8.22
CA GLY A 107 5.36 17.03 -7.98
C GLY A 107 4.66 16.51 -6.73
N ALA A 108 3.90 15.42 -6.88
CA ALA A 108 3.25 14.77 -5.73
C ALA A 108 4.26 14.30 -4.68
N ASN A 109 5.46 13.88 -5.10
CA ASN A 109 6.55 13.51 -4.21
C ASN A 109 7.04 14.69 -3.36
N ALA A 110 7.21 15.88 -3.93
CA ALA A 110 7.59 17.09 -3.19
C ALA A 110 6.52 17.48 -2.17
N MET A 111 5.25 17.53 -2.62
CA MET A 111 4.13 17.91 -1.78
C MET A 111 3.90 16.92 -0.63
N LEU A 112 3.94 15.62 -0.91
CA LEU A 112 3.75 14.58 0.11
C LEU A 112 4.87 14.60 1.16
N ALA A 113 6.13 14.79 0.75
CA ALA A 113 7.24 14.85 1.70
C ALA A 113 7.01 15.95 2.74
N VAL A 114 6.58 17.15 2.30
CA VAL A 114 6.25 18.27 3.19
C VAL A 114 5.02 17.96 4.03
N SER A 115 3.93 17.47 3.43
CA SER A 115 2.68 17.13 4.13
C SER A 115 2.94 16.14 5.28
N MET A 116 3.74 15.09 5.05
CA MET A 116 4.09 14.10 6.07
C MET A 116 5.03 14.68 7.14
N ALA A 117 6.02 15.48 6.76
CA ALA A 117 6.95 16.09 7.69
C ALA A 117 6.25 17.10 8.62
N VAL A 118 5.32 17.90 8.09
CA VAL A 118 4.47 18.82 8.87
C VAL A 118 3.64 18.05 9.89
N ALA A 119 2.97 16.97 9.51
CA ALA A 119 2.17 16.15 10.43
C ALA A 119 3.03 15.57 11.57
N ARG A 120 4.25 15.12 11.25
CA ARG A 120 5.20 14.63 12.25
C ARG A 120 5.68 15.73 13.19
N ALA A 121 5.97 16.92 12.66
CA ALA A 121 6.35 18.06 13.47
C ALA A 121 5.22 18.47 14.42
N ALA A 122 3.99 18.54 13.93
CA ALA A 122 2.82 18.86 14.75
C ALA A 122 2.53 17.81 15.83
N ALA A 123 2.71 16.52 15.51
CA ALA A 123 2.59 15.44 16.48
C ALA A 123 3.62 15.57 17.61
N GLN A 124 4.89 15.85 17.27
CA GLN A 124 5.97 16.08 18.25
C GLN A 124 5.71 17.32 19.10
N GLU A 125 5.28 18.43 18.49
CA GLU A 125 4.95 19.68 19.19
C GLU A 125 3.83 19.49 20.22
N THR A 126 2.82 18.68 19.87
CA THR A 126 1.72 18.37 20.79
C THR A 126 2.03 17.27 21.79
N GLY A 127 3.21 16.65 21.71
CA GLY A 127 3.62 15.53 22.57
C GLY A 127 2.84 14.24 22.34
N LEU A 128 2.19 14.10 21.17
CA LEU A 128 1.40 12.93 20.81
C LEU A 128 2.20 12.01 19.88
N PRO A 129 2.10 10.66 20.04
CA PRO A 129 2.52 9.74 18.99
C PRO A 129 1.73 10.01 17.70
N LEU A 130 2.36 9.80 16.54
CA LEU A 130 1.79 10.19 15.25
C LEU A 130 0.41 9.55 15.00
N TYR A 131 0.23 8.26 15.30
CA TYR A 131 -1.07 7.61 15.14
C TYR A 131 -2.18 8.24 16.02
N ARG A 132 -1.82 8.74 17.23
CA ARG A 132 -2.73 9.46 18.12
C ARG A 132 -3.04 10.86 17.60
N TYR A 133 -2.06 11.52 17.02
CA TYR A 133 -2.26 12.81 16.37
C TYR A 133 -3.27 12.69 15.22
N PHE A 134 -3.17 11.62 14.42
CA PHE A 134 -4.10 11.36 13.31
C PHE A 134 -5.52 10.97 13.76
N GLY A 135 -5.66 10.10 14.73
CA GLY A 135 -6.95 9.46 15.04
C GLY A 135 -7.50 9.75 16.44
N GLY A 136 -6.80 10.58 17.23
CA GLY A 136 -7.22 10.94 18.56
C GLY A 136 -7.33 9.75 19.51
N MET A 137 -8.25 9.86 20.47
CA MET A 137 -8.45 8.80 21.49
C MET A 137 -8.99 7.49 20.93
N GLY A 138 -9.60 7.52 19.74
CA GLY A 138 -10.20 6.35 19.09
C GLY A 138 -9.23 5.51 18.25
N ALA A 139 -7.96 5.93 18.09
CA ALA A 139 -6.94 5.22 17.32
C ALA A 139 -6.40 4.03 18.11
N VAL A 140 -7.09 2.89 18.05
CA VAL A 140 -6.78 1.68 18.85
C VAL A 140 -6.75 0.39 18.03
N THR A 141 -7.13 0.44 16.75
CA THR A 141 -7.23 -0.74 15.88
C THR A 141 -5.92 -0.98 15.16
N LEU A 142 -5.24 -2.09 15.49
CA LEU A 142 -4.08 -2.60 14.73
C LEU A 142 -4.58 -3.19 13.41
N PRO A 143 -3.93 -2.92 12.27
CA PRO A 143 -4.36 -3.46 11.00
C PRO A 143 -4.01 -4.94 10.85
N VAL A 144 -4.86 -5.72 10.17
CA VAL A 144 -4.51 -7.06 9.70
C VAL A 144 -3.51 -6.94 8.55
N PRO A 145 -2.33 -7.56 8.64
CA PRO A 145 -1.33 -7.47 7.60
C PRO A 145 -1.64 -8.43 6.45
N MET A 146 -1.53 -7.94 5.22
CA MET A 146 -1.54 -8.71 3.99
C MET A 146 -0.08 -8.80 3.52
N MET A 147 0.54 -9.99 3.72
CA MET A 147 1.98 -10.17 3.59
C MET A 147 2.32 -10.87 2.27
N ASN A 148 2.96 -10.17 1.35
CA ASN A 148 3.35 -10.71 0.05
C ASN A 148 4.51 -11.71 0.18
N VAL A 149 4.23 -13.03 0.07
CA VAL A 149 5.23 -14.09 0.27
C VAL A 149 5.79 -14.69 -1.02
N ILE A 150 5.04 -14.59 -2.14
CA ILE A 150 5.52 -14.95 -3.50
C ILE A 150 5.23 -13.79 -4.44
N ASN A 151 6.28 -13.32 -5.13
CA ASN A 151 6.21 -12.28 -6.14
C ASN A 151 6.14 -12.87 -7.56
N GLY A 152 5.36 -12.24 -8.43
CA GLY A 152 5.33 -12.47 -9.86
C GLY A 152 5.15 -11.14 -10.61
N GLY A 153 4.47 -11.16 -11.74
CA GLY A 153 4.13 -9.96 -12.52
C GLY A 153 5.33 -9.05 -12.77
N ALA A 154 5.16 -7.75 -12.56
CA ALA A 154 6.21 -6.75 -12.68
C ALA A 154 7.24 -6.82 -11.53
N HIS A 155 6.90 -7.45 -10.40
CA HIS A 155 7.74 -7.52 -9.20
C HIS A 155 8.80 -8.64 -9.22
N ALA A 156 8.75 -9.56 -10.21
CA ALA A 156 9.69 -10.67 -10.32
C ALA A 156 9.94 -11.10 -11.76
N ASN A 157 11.19 -11.48 -12.05
CA ASN A 157 11.54 -12.07 -13.33
C ASN A 157 11.34 -13.60 -13.29
N ASN A 158 10.05 -14.01 -13.25
CA ASN A 158 9.64 -15.41 -13.29
C ASN A 158 8.44 -15.57 -14.26
N ASN A 159 7.80 -16.73 -14.25
CA ASN A 159 6.73 -17.10 -15.16
C ASN A 159 5.30 -16.91 -14.61
N LEU A 160 5.13 -16.16 -13.53
CA LEU A 160 3.81 -15.83 -12.98
C LEU A 160 3.33 -14.50 -13.56
N ASP A 161 2.08 -14.45 -14.05
CA ASP A 161 1.45 -13.22 -14.53
C ASP A 161 0.96 -12.36 -13.35
N LEU A 162 0.37 -12.98 -12.33
CA LEU A 162 -0.08 -12.28 -11.12
C LEU A 162 1.09 -11.71 -10.32
N GLN A 163 0.88 -10.53 -9.77
CA GLN A 163 1.95 -9.74 -9.15
C GLN A 163 2.30 -10.21 -7.73
N GLU A 164 1.27 -10.54 -6.91
CA GLU A 164 1.49 -10.88 -5.51
C GLU A 164 0.57 -11.99 -5.01
N PHE A 165 1.16 -12.90 -4.24
CA PHE A 165 0.48 -13.94 -3.49
C PHE A 165 0.74 -13.69 -2.01
N MET A 166 -0.32 -13.35 -1.28
CA MET A 166 -0.24 -12.87 0.09
C MET A 166 -0.84 -13.87 1.08
N ILE A 167 -0.25 -13.93 2.28
CA ILE A 167 -0.85 -14.55 3.46
C ILE A 167 -1.49 -13.49 4.35
N VAL A 168 -2.61 -13.86 4.99
CA VAL A 168 -3.42 -12.97 5.82
C VAL A 168 -3.75 -13.68 7.14
N PRO A 169 -3.05 -13.39 8.25
CA PRO A 169 -3.20 -14.09 9.52
C PRO A 169 -4.43 -13.60 10.30
N VAL A 170 -5.61 -14.00 9.85
CA VAL A 170 -6.91 -13.56 10.38
C VAL A 170 -7.30 -14.23 11.71
N GLY A 171 -6.69 -15.36 12.05
CA GLY A 171 -7.01 -16.13 13.27
C GLY A 171 -6.20 -15.72 14.49
N ALA A 172 -5.22 -14.83 14.36
CA ALA A 172 -4.37 -14.42 15.47
C ALA A 172 -5.14 -13.56 16.49
N PRO A 173 -4.85 -13.68 17.80
CA PRO A 173 -5.51 -12.89 18.84
C PRO A 173 -4.98 -11.46 18.98
N THR A 174 -3.76 -11.18 18.49
CA THR A 174 -3.08 -9.89 18.59
C THR A 174 -2.26 -9.64 17.32
N PHE A 175 -1.85 -8.39 17.11
CA PHE A 175 -0.96 -8.05 15.97
C PHE A 175 0.40 -8.76 16.12
N ARG A 176 0.96 -8.83 17.32
CA ARG A 176 2.22 -9.53 17.59
C ARG A 176 2.15 -11.01 17.19
N GLU A 177 1.06 -11.69 17.53
CA GLU A 177 0.86 -13.09 17.14
C GLU A 177 0.61 -13.25 15.65
N ALA A 178 -0.07 -12.28 15.00
CA ALA A 178 -0.21 -12.25 13.55
C ALA A 178 1.14 -12.11 12.84
N LEU A 179 2.00 -11.22 13.36
CA LEU A 179 3.35 -11.03 12.81
C LEU A 179 4.23 -12.27 13.01
N ARG A 180 4.13 -12.94 14.19
CA ARG A 180 4.81 -14.22 14.45
C ARG A 180 4.36 -15.29 13.45
N CYS A 181 3.05 -15.45 13.27
CA CYS A 181 2.47 -16.37 12.31
C CYS A 181 2.99 -16.13 10.89
N GLY A 182 3.02 -14.87 10.44
CA GLY A 182 3.58 -14.49 9.15
C GLY A 182 5.05 -14.87 9.01
N ALA A 183 5.87 -14.57 10.03
CA ALA A 183 7.30 -14.88 10.03
C ALA A 183 7.56 -16.39 9.98
N GLU A 184 6.85 -17.18 10.79
CA GLU A 184 6.97 -18.65 10.83
C GLU A 184 6.55 -19.28 9.50
N THR A 185 5.43 -18.81 8.92
CA THR A 185 4.96 -19.25 7.60
C THR A 185 5.98 -18.91 6.50
N PHE A 186 6.54 -17.69 6.51
CA PHE A 186 7.55 -17.28 5.54
C PHE A 186 8.83 -18.15 5.64
N GLN A 187 9.28 -18.50 6.85
CA GLN A 187 10.41 -19.38 7.04
C GLN A 187 10.10 -20.84 6.63
N ALA A 188 8.88 -21.32 6.84
CA ALA A 188 8.43 -22.63 6.35
C ALA A 188 8.42 -22.64 4.80
N LEU A 189 7.87 -21.59 4.18
CA LEU A 189 7.89 -21.43 2.71
C LEU A 189 9.30 -21.46 2.15
N LYS A 190 10.25 -20.75 2.79
CA LYS A 190 11.67 -20.78 2.40
C LYS A 190 12.24 -22.21 2.37
N LYS A 191 11.93 -23.01 3.38
CA LYS A 191 12.39 -24.40 3.46
C LYS A 191 11.79 -25.25 2.35
N LEU A 192 10.49 -25.09 2.05
CA LEU A 192 9.82 -25.84 0.98
C LEU A 192 10.35 -25.45 -0.40
N VAL A 193 10.54 -24.17 -0.69
CA VAL A 193 11.14 -23.68 -1.94
C VAL A 193 12.54 -24.25 -2.12
N ASN A 194 13.39 -24.21 -1.09
CA ASN A 194 14.73 -24.81 -1.11
C ASN A 194 14.70 -26.33 -1.31
N ALA A 195 13.79 -27.05 -0.67
CA ALA A 195 13.66 -28.51 -0.80
C ALA A 195 13.27 -28.94 -2.22
N ARG A 196 12.57 -28.06 -2.97
CA ARG A 196 12.27 -28.25 -4.40
C ARG A 196 13.43 -27.82 -5.33
N GLY A 197 14.56 -27.36 -4.78
CA GLY A 197 15.70 -26.85 -5.56
C GLY A 197 15.44 -25.51 -6.24
N LEU A 198 14.40 -24.77 -5.83
CA LEU A 198 14.02 -23.50 -6.38
C LEU A 198 14.73 -22.33 -5.69
N SER A 199 14.80 -21.18 -6.37
CA SER A 199 15.44 -19.97 -5.83
C SER A 199 14.63 -19.37 -4.67
N THR A 200 15.32 -18.99 -3.60
CA THR A 200 14.79 -18.16 -2.51
C THR A 200 15.27 -16.71 -2.58
N ALA A 201 15.71 -16.26 -3.75
CA ALA A 201 15.91 -14.83 -4.01
C ALA A 201 14.56 -14.11 -3.87
N VAL A 202 14.62 -12.88 -3.34
CA VAL A 202 13.41 -12.09 -3.07
C VAL A 202 13.25 -10.99 -4.12
N GLY A 203 12.01 -10.66 -4.42
CA GLY A 203 11.62 -9.52 -5.24
C GLY A 203 11.71 -8.20 -4.47
N ASP A 204 11.26 -7.12 -5.11
CA ASP A 204 11.32 -5.77 -4.55
C ASP A 204 10.58 -5.61 -3.21
N GLU A 205 9.55 -6.39 -2.98
CA GLU A 205 8.72 -6.34 -1.77
C GLU A 205 9.08 -7.41 -0.73
N GLY A 206 10.15 -8.18 -0.97
CA GLY A 206 10.68 -9.13 -0.01
C GLY A 206 10.07 -10.53 -0.07
N GLY A 207 9.06 -10.79 -0.90
CA GLY A 207 8.54 -12.13 -1.20
C GLY A 207 9.50 -12.92 -2.09
N PHE A 208 9.46 -14.27 -2.03
CA PHE A 208 10.27 -15.10 -2.90
C PHE A 208 9.81 -14.98 -4.36
N ALA A 209 10.74 -15.18 -5.29
CA ALA A 209 10.49 -15.10 -6.72
C ALA A 209 10.92 -16.41 -7.45
N PRO A 210 10.42 -17.59 -7.06
CA PRO A 210 10.77 -18.84 -7.72
C PRO A 210 10.17 -18.91 -9.12
N VAL A 211 10.79 -19.70 -10.00
CA VAL A 211 10.17 -20.15 -11.24
C VAL A 211 9.39 -21.44 -10.91
N ILE A 212 8.07 -21.38 -11.02
CA ILE A 212 7.13 -22.47 -10.72
C ILE A 212 6.17 -22.68 -11.90
N GLU A 213 5.47 -23.82 -11.94
CA GLU A 213 4.74 -24.22 -13.16
C GLU A 213 3.46 -23.42 -13.41
N SER A 214 2.75 -23.00 -12.35
CA SER A 214 1.47 -22.32 -12.47
C SER A 214 1.15 -21.42 -11.25
N HIS A 215 0.12 -20.61 -11.38
CA HIS A 215 -0.43 -19.80 -10.28
C HIS A 215 -1.00 -20.69 -9.16
N GLU A 216 -1.63 -21.82 -9.53
CA GLU A 216 -2.13 -22.80 -8.58
C GLU A 216 -1.01 -23.45 -7.79
N GLU A 217 0.13 -23.77 -8.42
CA GLU A 217 1.29 -24.28 -7.70
C GLU A 217 1.81 -23.27 -6.65
N ALA A 218 1.74 -21.96 -6.96
CA ALA A 218 2.09 -20.94 -5.96
C ALA A 218 1.12 -20.96 -4.77
N LEU A 219 -0.18 -21.10 -5.02
CA LEU A 219 -1.20 -21.19 -3.97
C LEU A 219 -1.02 -22.45 -3.13
N ASP A 220 -0.84 -23.61 -3.76
CA ASP A 220 -0.61 -24.88 -3.08
C ASP A 220 0.64 -24.84 -2.20
N LEU A 221 1.74 -24.28 -2.73
CA LEU A 221 3.01 -24.14 -1.98
C LEU A 221 2.84 -23.25 -0.73
N ILE A 222 2.02 -22.21 -0.82
CA ILE A 222 1.70 -21.33 0.33
C ILE A 222 0.84 -22.08 1.35
N LEU A 223 -0.16 -22.87 0.92
CA LEU A 223 -0.97 -23.68 1.84
C LEU A 223 -0.11 -24.73 2.56
N ASP A 224 0.79 -25.39 1.84
CA ASP A 224 1.78 -26.31 2.43
C ASP A 224 2.67 -25.61 3.47
N ALA A 225 3.09 -24.37 3.20
CA ALA A 225 3.90 -23.58 4.12
C ALA A 225 3.15 -23.19 5.39
N ILE A 226 1.87 -22.80 5.26
CA ILE A 226 1.00 -22.49 6.40
C ILE A 226 0.85 -23.74 7.30
N ALA A 227 0.55 -24.89 6.69
CA ALA A 227 0.42 -26.16 7.41
C ALA A 227 1.76 -26.60 8.07
N ALA A 228 2.88 -26.48 7.35
CA ALA A 228 4.22 -26.79 7.87
C ALA A 228 4.66 -25.87 9.01
N ALA A 229 4.13 -24.65 9.08
CA ALA A 229 4.33 -23.72 10.18
C ALA A 229 3.42 -24.02 11.40
N GLY A 230 2.50 -24.97 11.29
CA GLY A 230 1.60 -25.41 12.36
C GLY A 230 0.29 -24.62 12.45
N TYR A 231 -0.07 -23.90 11.39
CA TYR A 231 -1.32 -23.14 11.27
C TYR A 231 -2.31 -23.83 10.32
N GLU A 232 -3.60 -23.56 10.49
CA GLU A 232 -4.66 -24.13 9.66
C GLU A 232 -5.05 -23.14 8.54
N PRO A 233 -4.85 -23.51 7.23
CA PRO A 233 -5.31 -22.69 6.12
C PRO A 233 -6.82 -22.43 6.19
N GLY A 234 -7.21 -21.17 5.94
CA GLY A 234 -8.61 -20.73 5.97
C GLY A 234 -9.14 -20.42 7.37
N ARG A 235 -8.61 -21.04 8.43
CA ARG A 235 -8.96 -20.72 9.82
C ARG A 235 -8.01 -19.69 10.44
N ASP A 236 -6.74 -20.00 10.47
CA ASP A 236 -5.71 -19.16 11.09
C ASP A 236 -5.14 -18.16 10.08
N VAL A 237 -4.90 -18.63 8.85
CA VAL A 237 -4.32 -17.85 7.75
C VAL A 237 -5.18 -18.03 6.50
N CYS A 238 -5.64 -16.92 5.96
CA CYS A 238 -6.27 -16.85 4.64
C CYS A 238 -5.25 -16.36 3.60
N LEU A 239 -5.67 -16.36 2.33
CA LEU A 239 -4.88 -15.88 1.20
C LEU A 239 -5.47 -14.58 0.65
N ALA A 240 -4.61 -13.76 0.05
CA ALA A 240 -5.02 -12.64 -0.79
C ALA A 240 -4.15 -12.59 -2.04
N LEU A 241 -4.70 -12.02 -3.12
CA LEU A 241 -4.02 -11.88 -4.40
C LEU A 241 -3.97 -10.40 -4.80
N ASP A 242 -2.88 -10.00 -5.43
CA ASP A 242 -2.83 -8.83 -6.30
C ASP A 242 -2.60 -9.32 -7.72
N CYS A 243 -3.62 -9.16 -8.55
CA CYS A 243 -3.55 -9.60 -9.94
C CYS A 243 -2.78 -8.60 -10.80
N ALA A 244 -2.85 -7.30 -10.49
CA ALA A 244 -2.34 -6.20 -11.32
C ALA A 244 -2.77 -6.38 -12.80
N SER A 245 -4.07 -6.63 -13.02
CA SER A 245 -4.59 -7.12 -14.30
C SER A 245 -4.37 -6.18 -15.47
N SER A 246 -4.10 -4.90 -15.23
CA SER A 246 -3.71 -3.93 -16.26
C SER A 246 -2.43 -4.33 -17.01
N GLU A 247 -1.50 -5.03 -16.35
CA GLU A 247 -0.20 -5.44 -16.92
C GLU A 247 -0.34 -6.52 -18.02
N PHE A 248 -1.39 -7.31 -17.96
CA PHE A 248 -1.68 -8.36 -18.95
C PHE A 248 -2.99 -8.16 -19.73
N PHE A 249 -3.60 -6.97 -19.59
CA PHE A 249 -4.75 -6.58 -20.40
C PHE A 249 -4.29 -5.98 -21.73
N ASP A 250 -4.73 -6.56 -22.85
CA ASP A 250 -4.35 -6.12 -24.18
C ASP A 250 -5.54 -6.28 -25.16
N ASN A 251 -5.91 -5.19 -25.85
CA ASN A 251 -6.96 -5.18 -26.85
C ASN A 251 -8.30 -5.80 -26.38
N GLY A 252 -8.71 -5.53 -25.13
CA GLY A 252 -9.95 -6.02 -24.55
C GLY A 252 -9.89 -7.47 -24.05
N ARG A 253 -8.71 -8.05 -23.91
CA ARG A 253 -8.48 -9.42 -23.46
C ARG A 253 -7.39 -9.50 -22.39
N TYR A 254 -7.52 -10.46 -21.50
CA TYR A 254 -6.55 -10.80 -20.46
C TYR A 254 -5.61 -11.89 -21.00
N VAL A 255 -4.34 -11.55 -21.23
CA VAL A 255 -3.36 -12.43 -21.90
C VAL A 255 -2.29 -12.89 -20.91
N MET A 256 -2.27 -14.17 -20.58
CA MET A 256 -1.33 -14.80 -19.65
C MET A 256 0.07 -14.95 -20.29
N LYS A 257 0.75 -13.82 -20.53
CA LYS A 257 1.99 -13.73 -21.34
C LYS A 257 3.16 -14.50 -20.76
N LYS A 258 3.22 -14.63 -19.43
CA LYS A 258 4.35 -15.27 -18.73
C LYS A 258 4.13 -16.75 -18.46
N SER A 259 2.88 -17.16 -18.27
CA SER A 259 2.51 -18.53 -17.91
C SER A 259 2.04 -19.34 -19.12
N THR A 260 0.74 -19.37 -19.40
CA THR A 260 0.14 -20.30 -20.38
C THR A 260 0.08 -19.76 -21.81
N GLY A 261 0.12 -18.47 -22.00
CA GLY A 261 -0.13 -17.81 -23.29
C GLY A 261 -1.62 -17.67 -23.64
N ASP A 262 -2.52 -18.06 -22.73
CA ASP A 262 -3.96 -17.98 -22.95
C ASP A 262 -4.42 -16.52 -23.09
N SER A 263 -5.43 -16.33 -23.96
CA SER A 263 -6.08 -15.05 -24.20
C SER A 263 -7.55 -15.17 -23.81
N LEU A 264 -7.92 -14.58 -22.67
CA LEU A 264 -9.19 -14.71 -22.00
C LEU A 264 -10.08 -13.50 -22.24
N THR A 265 -11.39 -13.70 -22.34
CA THR A 265 -12.36 -12.59 -22.19
C THR A 265 -12.46 -12.17 -20.72
N ALA A 266 -13.14 -11.05 -20.44
CA ALA A 266 -13.41 -10.64 -19.07
C ALA A 266 -14.19 -11.73 -18.29
N GLU A 267 -15.18 -12.34 -18.94
CA GLU A 267 -15.99 -13.43 -18.36
C GLU A 267 -15.16 -14.67 -18.06
N ASP A 268 -14.27 -15.07 -18.99
CA ASP A 268 -13.38 -16.23 -18.79
C ASP A 268 -12.43 -15.98 -17.60
N TRP A 269 -11.84 -14.78 -17.52
CA TRP A 269 -10.95 -14.41 -16.43
C TRP A 269 -11.68 -14.35 -15.07
N ILE A 270 -12.87 -13.77 -15.02
CA ILE A 270 -13.74 -13.81 -13.82
C ILE A 270 -14.03 -15.26 -13.43
N GLY A 271 -14.26 -16.15 -14.40
CA GLY A 271 -14.46 -17.57 -14.17
C GLY A 271 -13.26 -18.25 -13.49
N VAL A 272 -12.04 -17.92 -13.89
CA VAL A 272 -10.80 -18.41 -13.26
C VAL A 272 -10.69 -17.91 -11.81
N LEU A 273 -10.89 -16.60 -11.57
CA LEU A 273 -10.87 -16.04 -10.23
C LEU A 273 -11.94 -16.65 -9.31
N ALA A 274 -13.14 -16.90 -9.85
CA ALA A 274 -14.23 -17.53 -9.10
C ALA A 274 -13.93 -18.99 -8.74
N ASP A 275 -13.30 -19.76 -9.65
CA ASP A 275 -12.82 -21.11 -9.38
C ASP A 275 -11.78 -21.13 -8.26
N TRP A 276 -10.77 -20.26 -8.33
CA TRP A 276 -9.77 -20.16 -7.28
C TRP A 276 -10.38 -19.78 -5.93
N CYS A 277 -11.31 -18.83 -5.87
CA CYS A 277 -12.04 -18.50 -4.63
C CYS A 277 -12.91 -19.66 -4.12
N GLY A 278 -13.25 -20.63 -4.96
CA GLY A 278 -13.97 -21.85 -4.57
C GLY A 278 -13.06 -22.93 -3.98
N ARG A 279 -11.81 -22.99 -4.43
CA ARG A 279 -10.82 -24.03 -4.05
C ARG A 279 -9.86 -23.59 -2.95
N TYR A 280 -9.56 -22.32 -2.87
CA TYR A 280 -8.57 -21.74 -1.95
C TYR A 280 -9.23 -20.77 -0.97
N PRO A 281 -8.70 -20.61 0.24
CA PRO A 281 -9.23 -19.68 1.24
C PRO A 281 -8.86 -18.21 0.92
N ILE A 282 -9.17 -17.76 -0.29
CA ILE A 282 -8.92 -16.39 -0.75
C ILE A 282 -10.00 -15.48 -0.18
N VAL A 283 -9.57 -14.41 0.51
CA VAL A 283 -10.48 -13.43 1.14
C VAL A 283 -10.43 -12.07 0.48
N SER A 284 -9.42 -11.81 -0.35
CA SER A 284 -9.24 -10.52 -1.02
C SER A 284 -8.55 -10.70 -2.37
N ILE A 285 -9.03 -9.98 -3.39
CA ILE A 285 -8.38 -9.84 -4.70
C ILE A 285 -8.25 -8.35 -4.98
N GLU A 286 -7.02 -7.91 -5.23
CA GLU A 286 -6.66 -6.57 -5.67
C GLU A 286 -6.50 -6.57 -7.19
N ASP A 287 -7.01 -5.51 -7.82
CA ASP A 287 -6.97 -5.26 -9.27
C ASP A 287 -7.25 -6.52 -10.11
N GLY A 288 -8.35 -7.19 -9.75
CA GLY A 288 -8.83 -8.39 -10.45
C GLY A 288 -9.23 -8.14 -11.91
N MET A 289 -9.46 -6.87 -12.27
CA MET A 289 -9.69 -6.41 -13.65
C MET A 289 -8.77 -5.22 -13.94
N ALA A 290 -8.55 -4.93 -15.22
CA ALA A 290 -7.77 -3.77 -15.65
C ALA A 290 -8.41 -2.44 -15.22
N GLU A 291 -7.61 -1.41 -14.96
CA GLU A 291 -8.06 -0.09 -14.48
C GLU A 291 -9.06 0.61 -15.43
N GLY A 292 -8.99 0.31 -16.72
CA GLY A 292 -9.90 0.84 -17.75
C GLY A 292 -11.14 -0.02 -18.01
N ASP A 293 -11.19 -1.26 -17.53
CA ASP A 293 -12.30 -2.21 -17.79
C ASP A 293 -13.40 -2.11 -16.72
N TRP A 294 -14.07 -0.98 -16.65
CA TRP A 294 -15.14 -0.72 -15.68
C TRP A 294 -16.34 -1.65 -15.83
N GLU A 295 -16.63 -2.14 -17.03
CA GLU A 295 -17.68 -3.14 -17.26
C GLU A 295 -17.26 -4.52 -16.70
N GLY A 296 -16.01 -4.92 -16.92
CA GLY A 296 -15.43 -6.11 -16.29
C GLY A 296 -15.46 -6.03 -14.78
N TRP A 297 -15.08 -4.88 -14.19
CA TRP A 297 -15.16 -4.63 -12.76
C TRP A 297 -16.60 -4.76 -12.20
N ALA A 298 -17.61 -4.26 -12.91
CA ALA A 298 -19.00 -4.41 -12.50
C ALA A 298 -19.40 -5.90 -12.49
N LYS A 299 -19.01 -6.68 -13.53
CA LYS A 299 -19.27 -8.13 -13.60
C LYS A 299 -18.53 -8.89 -12.49
N LEU A 300 -17.25 -8.56 -12.23
CA LEU A 300 -16.47 -9.16 -11.16
C LEU A 300 -17.13 -8.90 -9.80
N THR A 301 -17.56 -7.65 -9.56
CA THR A 301 -18.22 -7.27 -8.31
C THR A 301 -19.53 -8.01 -8.11
N ALA A 302 -20.33 -8.15 -9.17
CA ALA A 302 -21.58 -8.92 -9.12
C ALA A 302 -21.32 -10.42 -8.85
N ALA A 303 -20.21 -10.99 -9.36
CA ALA A 303 -19.88 -12.40 -9.18
C ALA A 303 -19.28 -12.72 -7.80
N LEU A 304 -18.45 -11.87 -7.26
CA LEU A 304 -17.62 -12.18 -6.09
C LEU A 304 -17.74 -11.18 -4.92
N GLY A 305 -18.30 -9.99 -5.13
CA GLY A 305 -18.27 -8.91 -4.13
C GLY A 305 -19.01 -9.21 -2.82
N ASP A 306 -19.95 -10.14 -2.81
CA ASP A 306 -20.63 -10.60 -1.58
C ASP A 306 -19.82 -11.68 -0.83
N ARG A 307 -18.81 -12.28 -1.47
CA ARG A 307 -18.05 -13.42 -0.95
C ARG A 307 -16.65 -13.04 -0.50
N ILE A 308 -15.99 -12.09 -1.19
CA ILE A 308 -14.62 -11.67 -0.94
C ILE A 308 -14.49 -10.16 -1.03
N GLN A 309 -13.39 -9.65 -0.52
CA GLN A 309 -12.98 -8.27 -0.72
C GLN A 309 -12.41 -8.08 -2.13
N LEU A 310 -12.89 -7.08 -2.83
CA LEU A 310 -12.39 -6.64 -4.14
C LEU A 310 -11.78 -5.25 -3.99
N VAL A 311 -10.46 -5.17 -4.11
CA VAL A 311 -9.69 -3.95 -3.85
C VAL A 311 -9.35 -3.28 -5.18
N GLY A 312 -9.69 -2.00 -5.31
CA GLY A 312 -9.20 -1.16 -6.42
C GLY A 312 -7.94 -0.41 -6.01
N ASP A 313 -6.82 -0.72 -6.66
CA ASP A 313 -5.55 0.03 -6.60
C ASP A 313 -5.45 0.98 -7.79
N ASP A 314 -5.03 0.51 -8.96
CA ASP A 314 -4.95 1.31 -10.19
C ASP A 314 -6.34 1.82 -10.62
N LEU A 315 -7.40 1.10 -10.26
CA LEU A 315 -8.78 1.50 -10.48
C LEU A 315 -9.11 2.85 -9.83
N PHE A 316 -8.67 3.08 -8.59
CA PHE A 316 -9.04 4.27 -7.80
C PHE A 316 -7.90 5.24 -7.54
N VAL A 317 -6.65 4.79 -7.62
CA VAL A 317 -5.40 5.55 -7.40
C VAL A 317 -5.45 6.48 -6.18
N THR A 318 -6.06 6.03 -5.10
CA THR A 318 -6.29 6.81 -3.85
C THR A 318 -7.08 8.13 -4.09
N ASN A 319 -7.69 8.30 -5.26
CA ASN A 319 -8.40 9.51 -5.64
C ASN A 319 -9.87 9.44 -5.21
N HIS A 320 -10.28 10.33 -4.30
CA HIS A 320 -11.64 10.35 -3.76
C HIS A 320 -12.73 10.61 -4.82
N GLN A 321 -12.41 11.35 -5.92
CA GLN A 321 -13.39 11.61 -6.99
C GLN A 321 -13.65 10.35 -7.82
N ILE A 322 -12.58 9.59 -8.14
CA ILE A 322 -12.70 8.32 -8.87
C ILE A 322 -13.35 7.26 -7.97
N LEU A 323 -13.00 7.22 -6.69
CA LEU A 323 -13.65 6.36 -5.71
C LEU A 323 -15.15 6.64 -5.61
N LYS A 324 -15.55 7.91 -5.61
CA LYS A 324 -16.97 8.32 -5.60
C LYS A 324 -17.72 7.72 -6.80
N GLU A 325 -17.16 7.83 -8.01
CA GLU A 325 -17.76 7.21 -9.20
C GLU A 325 -17.88 5.69 -9.04
N GLY A 326 -16.85 5.02 -8.54
CA GLY A 326 -16.89 3.57 -8.27
C GLY A 326 -17.99 3.19 -7.28
N ILE A 327 -18.14 3.95 -6.20
CA ILE A 327 -19.19 3.76 -5.19
C ILE A 327 -20.58 3.92 -5.81
N GLU A 328 -20.80 5.00 -6.58
CA GLU A 328 -22.08 5.28 -7.26
C GLU A 328 -22.45 4.19 -8.26
N ARG A 329 -21.46 3.54 -8.88
CA ARG A 329 -21.66 2.44 -9.83
C ARG A 329 -21.65 1.05 -9.19
N GLY A 330 -21.43 0.94 -7.89
CA GLY A 330 -21.35 -0.34 -7.16
C GLY A 330 -20.18 -1.22 -7.61
N ILE A 331 -19.02 -0.61 -7.90
CA ILE A 331 -17.82 -1.28 -8.41
C ILE A 331 -16.81 -1.46 -7.28
N ALA A 332 -16.25 -2.69 -7.13
CA ALA A 332 -15.37 -3.08 -6.02
C ALA A 332 -16.10 -2.99 -4.67
N ASN A 333 -15.40 -3.18 -3.56
CA ASN A 333 -15.90 -3.00 -2.19
C ASN A 333 -14.79 -2.59 -1.20
N SER A 334 -13.61 -2.27 -1.74
CA SER A 334 -12.43 -1.83 -0.99
C SER A 334 -11.55 -0.93 -1.85
N ILE A 335 -10.79 -0.05 -1.22
CA ILE A 335 -9.77 0.77 -1.87
C ILE A 335 -8.39 0.44 -1.31
N LEU A 336 -7.38 0.34 -2.18
CA LEU A 336 -5.98 0.43 -1.77
C LEU A 336 -5.60 1.91 -1.62
N VAL A 337 -4.86 2.23 -0.56
CA VAL A 337 -4.51 3.60 -0.21
C VAL A 337 -2.99 3.75 -0.20
N LYS A 338 -2.47 4.40 -1.22
CA LYS A 338 -1.05 4.73 -1.39
C LYS A 338 -0.89 6.25 -1.31
N VAL A 339 -0.28 6.75 -0.26
CA VAL A 339 -0.18 8.19 0.02
C VAL A 339 0.42 9.00 -1.14
N ASN A 340 1.35 8.41 -1.90
CA ASN A 340 2.01 9.09 -3.02
C ASN A 340 1.19 9.10 -4.32
N GLN A 341 0.14 8.27 -4.45
CA GLN A 341 -0.76 8.30 -5.61
C GLN A 341 -1.61 9.57 -5.66
N ILE A 342 -1.80 10.22 -4.52
CA ILE A 342 -2.59 11.46 -4.41
C ILE A 342 -1.74 12.65 -3.96
N GLY A 343 -0.73 12.48 -3.10
CA GLY A 343 0.32 13.45 -2.80
C GLY A 343 0.10 14.37 -1.61
N THR A 344 -0.99 14.23 -0.84
CA THR A 344 -1.18 14.89 0.46
C THR A 344 -1.86 13.97 1.47
N LEU A 345 -1.62 14.20 2.76
CA LEU A 345 -2.31 13.47 3.83
C LEU A 345 -3.80 13.82 3.89
N SER A 346 -4.17 15.08 3.66
CA SER A 346 -5.58 15.50 3.72
C SER A 346 -6.43 14.78 2.67
N GLU A 347 -5.97 14.69 1.42
CA GLU A 347 -6.67 13.95 0.36
C GLU A 347 -6.67 12.43 0.63
N THR A 348 -5.56 11.89 1.18
CA THR A 348 -5.49 10.49 1.60
C THR A 348 -6.55 10.16 2.65
N PHE A 349 -6.70 11.03 3.67
CA PHE A 349 -7.68 10.86 4.75
C PHE A 349 -9.11 11.00 4.23
N GLU A 350 -9.34 11.91 3.28
CA GLU A 350 -10.63 12.06 2.61
C GLU A 350 -11.04 10.79 1.87
N ALA A 351 -10.13 10.18 1.11
CA ALA A 351 -10.40 8.93 0.40
C ALA A 351 -10.73 7.78 1.37
N VAL A 352 -9.97 7.62 2.45
CA VAL A 352 -10.25 6.59 3.48
C VAL A 352 -11.59 6.83 4.15
N ASN A 353 -11.90 8.08 4.51
CA ASN A 353 -13.16 8.41 5.17
C ASN A 353 -14.36 8.19 4.24
N MET A 354 -14.24 8.57 2.97
CA MET A 354 -15.27 8.34 1.95
C MET A 354 -15.53 6.83 1.78
N ALA A 355 -14.49 6.00 1.66
CA ALA A 355 -14.61 4.55 1.59
C ALA A 355 -15.39 4.00 2.79
N LYS A 356 -15.00 4.38 4.01
CA LYS A 356 -15.65 3.92 5.25
C LYS A 356 -17.11 4.34 5.33
N CYS A 357 -17.44 5.58 4.95
CA CYS A 357 -18.83 6.08 4.92
C CYS A 357 -19.70 5.32 3.92
N ALA A 358 -19.13 4.83 2.82
CA ALA A 358 -19.79 4.00 1.84
C ALA A 358 -19.79 2.50 2.20
N ALA A 359 -19.31 2.14 3.39
CA ALA A 359 -19.12 0.77 3.83
C ALA A 359 -18.13 -0.05 2.96
N TYR A 360 -17.22 0.60 2.24
CA TYR A 360 -16.02 -0.01 1.67
C TYR A 360 -14.97 -0.18 2.77
N THR A 361 -14.09 -1.14 2.59
CA THR A 361 -12.86 -1.25 3.40
C THR A 361 -11.75 -0.41 2.78
N ALA A 362 -10.71 -0.14 3.56
CA ALA A 362 -9.51 0.54 3.09
C ALA A 362 -8.27 -0.26 3.53
N VAL A 363 -7.35 -0.48 2.59
CA VAL A 363 -6.07 -1.15 2.85
C VAL A 363 -4.97 -0.10 2.72
N ILE A 364 -4.31 0.25 3.80
CA ILE A 364 -3.16 1.16 3.73
C ILE A 364 -1.98 0.41 3.14
N SER A 365 -1.34 0.98 2.13
CA SER A 365 -0.35 0.25 1.33
C SER A 365 0.98 0.99 1.22
N HIS A 366 2.05 0.20 1.13
CA HIS A 366 3.38 0.61 0.71
C HIS A 366 3.45 0.78 -0.82
N ARG A 367 4.65 1.07 -1.31
CA ARG A 367 5.02 0.97 -2.75
C ARG A 367 6.19 -0.01 -2.92
N SER A 368 6.47 -0.38 -4.17
CA SER A 368 7.62 -1.24 -4.50
C SER A 368 8.97 -0.61 -4.13
N GLY A 369 9.15 0.70 -4.34
CA GLY A 369 10.28 1.48 -3.82
C GLY A 369 9.92 2.15 -2.50
N GLU A 370 10.49 1.66 -1.41
CA GLU A 370 10.25 2.16 -0.05
C GLU A 370 11.50 2.76 0.56
N THR A 371 11.31 3.45 1.67
CA THR A 371 12.35 3.90 2.58
C THR A 371 12.11 3.30 3.96
N GLU A 372 12.93 3.64 4.96
CA GLU A 372 12.70 3.28 6.36
C GLU A 372 11.57 4.08 7.02
N ASP A 373 10.97 5.05 6.33
CA ASP A 373 9.81 5.79 6.82
C ASP A 373 8.64 4.86 7.13
N SER A 374 8.06 5.00 8.32
CA SER A 374 7.00 4.12 8.81
C SER A 374 5.64 4.82 8.95
N THR A 375 5.47 6.02 8.40
CA THR A 375 4.25 6.83 8.55
C THR A 375 2.97 6.07 8.18
N ILE A 376 3.02 5.18 7.18
CA ILE A 376 1.84 4.39 6.79
C ILE A 376 1.35 3.45 7.90
N ALA A 377 2.21 3.00 8.81
CA ALA A 377 1.81 2.22 9.98
C ALA A 377 0.99 3.08 10.94
N ASP A 378 1.43 4.32 11.20
CA ASP A 378 0.71 5.29 12.02
C ASP A 378 -0.61 5.71 11.38
N ILE A 379 -0.66 5.88 10.05
CA ILE A 379 -1.89 6.17 9.29
C ILE A 379 -2.89 5.00 9.44
N ALA A 380 -2.44 3.75 9.30
CA ALA A 380 -3.30 2.58 9.39
C ALA A 380 -4.01 2.48 10.75
N VAL A 381 -3.28 2.75 11.84
CA VAL A 381 -3.85 2.77 13.20
C VAL A 381 -4.64 4.05 13.45
N GLY A 382 -4.11 5.20 13.07
CA GLY A 382 -4.77 6.50 13.27
C GLY A 382 -6.15 6.56 12.63
N LEU A 383 -6.27 6.04 11.42
CA LEU A 383 -7.55 6.00 10.71
C LEU A 383 -8.39 4.75 11.06
N ASN A 384 -7.92 3.83 11.92
CA ASN A 384 -8.56 2.54 12.15
C ASN A 384 -8.93 1.87 10.80
N ALA A 385 -7.98 1.81 9.87
CA ALA A 385 -8.21 1.28 8.53
C ALA A 385 -8.52 -0.24 8.56
N GLY A 386 -8.00 -0.92 9.57
CA GLY A 386 -8.23 -2.34 9.82
C GLY A 386 -7.35 -3.27 8.98
N GLN A 387 -6.68 -2.78 7.94
CA GLN A 387 -5.83 -3.56 7.05
C GLN A 387 -4.60 -2.77 6.60
N ILE A 388 -3.48 -3.48 6.39
CA ILE A 388 -2.24 -2.92 5.83
C ILE A 388 -1.59 -3.92 4.88
N LYS A 389 -1.12 -3.44 3.72
CA LYS A 389 -0.30 -4.17 2.76
C LYS A 389 1.06 -3.51 2.72
N THR A 390 2.09 -4.14 3.30
CA THR A 390 3.42 -3.52 3.41
C THR A 390 4.57 -4.50 3.17
N GLY A 391 4.37 -5.39 2.21
CA GLY A 391 5.37 -6.34 1.73
C GLY A 391 5.49 -7.59 2.58
N SER A 392 6.59 -8.30 2.40
CA SER A 392 6.87 -9.59 3.01
C SER A 392 7.58 -9.47 4.37
N MET A 393 7.97 -10.63 4.92
CA MET A 393 8.71 -10.78 6.17
C MET A 393 10.23 -10.71 5.96
N SER A 394 10.67 -9.91 5.00
CA SER A 394 12.08 -9.64 4.70
C SER A 394 12.25 -8.22 4.17
N ARG A 395 13.49 -7.71 4.12
CA ARG A 395 13.92 -6.34 3.79
C ARG A 395 13.54 -5.33 4.87
N SER A 396 14.53 -4.51 5.26
CA SER A 396 14.41 -3.56 6.39
C SER A 396 13.34 -2.49 6.16
N ASP A 397 13.16 -2.07 4.90
CA ASP A 397 12.16 -1.12 4.46
C ASP A 397 10.72 -1.60 4.72
N ARG A 398 10.47 -2.91 4.63
CA ARG A 398 9.18 -3.53 4.97
C ARG A 398 9.05 -3.72 6.49
N MET A 399 10.10 -4.28 7.10
CA MET A 399 10.11 -4.53 8.54
C MET A 399 9.98 -3.26 9.38
N ALA A 400 10.42 -2.10 8.88
CA ALA A 400 10.25 -0.82 9.55
C ALA A 400 8.78 -0.54 9.92
N LYS A 401 7.84 -0.81 9.01
CA LYS A 401 6.39 -0.61 9.20
C LYS A 401 5.83 -1.62 10.20
N TYR A 402 6.20 -2.90 10.06
CA TYR A 402 5.76 -3.96 11.01
C TYR A 402 6.29 -3.69 12.42
N ASN A 403 7.55 -3.30 12.55
CA ASN A 403 8.14 -2.97 13.85
C ASN A 403 7.49 -1.73 14.47
N GLN A 404 7.07 -0.75 13.67
CA GLN A 404 6.30 0.40 14.15
C GLN A 404 4.94 -0.03 14.70
N LEU A 405 4.23 -0.93 14.03
CA LEU A 405 2.96 -1.48 14.51
C LEU A 405 3.13 -2.24 15.84
N LEU A 406 4.24 -2.98 16.02
CA LEU A 406 4.55 -3.62 17.31
C LEU A 406 4.73 -2.60 18.43
N ARG A 407 5.43 -1.47 18.17
CA ARG A 407 5.60 -0.38 19.15
C ARG A 407 4.25 0.27 19.48
N ILE A 408 3.40 0.47 18.47
CA ILE A 408 2.05 1.01 18.67
C ILE A 408 1.21 0.06 19.52
N GLU A 409 1.23 -1.25 19.23
CA GLU A 409 0.51 -2.26 20.03
C GLU A 409 0.98 -2.24 21.49
N GLU A 410 2.29 -2.21 21.73
CA GLU A 410 2.87 -2.11 23.06
C GLU A 410 2.43 -0.83 23.78
N HIS A 411 2.44 0.30 23.11
CA HIS A 411 2.01 1.59 23.65
C HIS A 411 0.51 1.62 23.98
N LEU A 412 -0.33 0.96 23.17
CA LEU A 412 -1.76 0.83 23.40
C LEU A 412 -2.07 -0.15 24.53
N ALA A 413 -1.18 -1.10 24.79
CA ALA A 413 -1.34 -2.13 25.82
C ALA A 413 -2.74 -2.82 25.74
N GLY A 414 -3.48 -2.88 26.84
CA GLY A 414 -4.79 -3.51 26.88
C GLY A 414 -5.90 -2.81 26.08
N ALA A 415 -5.63 -1.63 25.50
CA ALA A 415 -6.58 -0.95 24.62
C ALA A 415 -6.41 -1.33 23.13
N ALA A 416 -5.34 -2.06 22.79
CA ALA A 416 -5.09 -2.50 21.42
C ALA A 416 -6.17 -3.50 20.98
N VAL A 417 -6.71 -3.27 19.78
CA VAL A 417 -7.70 -4.14 19.14
C VAL A 417 -7.12 -4.70 17.87
N TYR A 418 -7.01 -6.02 17.76
CA TYR A 418 -6.70 -6.69 16.50
C TYR A 418 -7.99 -7.28 15.92
N PRO A 419 -8.48 -6.78 14.77
CA PRO A 419 -9.81 -7.15 14.28
C PRO A 419 -9.86 -8.55 13.66
N GLY A 420 -8.72 -9.12 13.25
CA GLY A 420 -8.66 -10.43 12.64
C GLY A 420 -9.67 -10.57 11.49
N ARG A 421 -10.47 -11.63 11.50
CA ARG A 421 -11.50 -11.92 10.49
C ARG A 421 -12.48 -10.77 10.25
N THR A 422 -12.80 -10.00 11.29
CA THR A 422 -13.81 -8.94 11.18
C THR A 422 -13.34 -7.73 10.35
N ALA A 423 -12.04 -7.64 10.02
CA ALA A 423 -11.54 -6.66 9.07
C ALA A 423 -12.09 -6.88 7.65
N PHE A 424 -12.43 -8.12 7.30
CA PHE A 424 -12.96 -8.51 6.00
C PHE A 424 -14.47 -8.70 6.07
N LYS A 425 -15.24 -7.97 5.25
CA LYS A 425 -16.71 -8.05 5.23
C LYS A 425 -17.22 -9.47 5.01
N ALA A 426 -16.63 -10.18 4.07
CA ALA A 426 -17.03 -11.54 3.70
C ALA A 426 -16.82 -12.58 4.81
N LEU A 427 -16.01 -12.27 5.83
CA LEU A 427 -15.72 -13.15 6.96
C LEU A 427 -16.47 -12.77 8.24
N ARG A 428 -17.37 -11.80 8.18
CA ARG A 428 -18.17 -11.33 9.33
C ARG A 428 -19.36 -12.23 9.69
N GLY A 429 -19.47 -13.39 9.06
CA GLY A 429 -20.52 -14.38 9.30
C GLY A 429 -20.32 -15.23 10.56
#